data_e8385d5e2bb31e91406fd9805540fa70
#
_entry.id   e8385d5e2bb31e91406fd9805540fa70
#
_cell.length_a   1.000
_cell.length_b   1.000
_cell.length_c   1.000
_cell.angle_alpha   90.00
_cell.angle_beta   90.00
_cell.angle_gamma   90.00
#
_symmetry.space_group_name_H-M   'P 1'
#
loop_
_entity.id
_entity.type
_entity.pdbx_description
1 polymer ?
#
loop_
_entity_poly.entity_id
_entity_poly.type
_entity_poly.pdbx_seq_one_letter_code
_entity_poly.pdbx_strand_id
1 'polypeptide(L)'
;MLLAPIRWFLGQLFQAVAGLVIGVIVVLWSFRWIPLVPVPVMVELVRGEGPKWRWLRPSEVPPELMQAFRWRLTETHQKRLSPAGQAAATLLFPNPEKAVGAEALGSLLLLLWGEERLYHLYLSSACWGPHVWGAKSAAAYYLQKEPQDLSPSDIAELILLREFPQAAQGATRPPWFQKQKQALVRQIAHAAPNRHP
;
A
#
# COMPACT_ATOMS: atom_id res chain seq x y z
N MET A 1 1.51 51.25 23.80
CA MET A 1 1.73 50.21 24.81
C MET A 1 0.90 48.91 24.62
N LEU A 2 -0.02 48.81 23.68
CA LEU A 2 -0.91 47.65 23.46
C LEU A 2 -0.27 46.48 22.66
N LEU A 3 0.88 46.67 22.03
CA LEU A 3 1.51 45.64 21.16
C LEU A 3 2.28 44.53 21.90
N ALA A 4 2.73 44.78 23.11
CA ALA A 4 3.51 43.79 23.88
C ALA A 4 2.72 42.53 24.28
N PRO A 5 1.48 42.63 24.81
CA PRO A 5 0.70 41.45 25.15
C PRO A 5 0.29 40.62 23.93
N ILE A 6 0.05 41.25 22.78
CA ILE A 6 -0.30 40.57 21.53
C ILE A 6 0.91 39.74 21.04
N ARG A 7 2.12 40.31 21.03
CA ARG A 7 3.35 39.58 20.64
C ARG A 7 3.64 38.41 21.57
N TRP A 8 3.42 38.57 22.87
CA TRP A 8 3.58 37.48 23.84
C TRP A 8 2.57 36.38 23.60
N PHE A 9 1.29 36.69 23.40
CA PHE A 9 0.24 35.73 23.12
C PHE A 9 0.49 34.95 21.81
N LEU A 10 0.89 35.64 20.74
CA LEU A 10 1.26 35.01 19.46
C LEU A 10 2.45 34.09 19.62
N GLY A 11 3.45 34.45 20.44
CA GLY A 11 4.58 33.60 20.74
C GLY A 11 4.16 32.28 21.46
N GLN A 12 3.29 32.37 22.44
CA GLN A 12 2.76 31.19 23.15
C GLN A 12 1.91 30.31 22.24
N LEU A 13 1.08 30.90 21.40
CA LEU A 13 0.27 30.17 20.44
C LEU A 13 1.16 29.43 19.42
N PHE A 14 2.20 30.10 18.91
CA PHE A 14 3.15 29.48 17.98
C PHE A 14 3.89 28.30 18.64
N GLN A 15 4.34 28.45 19.89
CA GLN A 15 5.00 27.36 20.62
C GLN A 15 4.06 26.17 20.87
N ALA A 16 2.81 26.43 21.23
CA ALA A 16 1.82 25.39 21.43
C ALA A 16 1.52 24.61 20.13
N VAL A 17 1.35 25.33 19.02
CA VAL A 17 1.13 24.72 17.69
C VAL A 17 2.38 23.95 17.25
N ALA A 18 3.57 24.51 17.40
CA ALA A 18 4.81 23.82 17.07
C ALA A 18 5.01 22.55 17.91
N GLY A 19 4.73 22.61 19.22
CA GLY A 19 4.79 21.45 20.10
C GLY A 19 3.80 20.36 19.71
N LEU A 20 2.57 20.73 19.35
CA LEU A 20 1.56 19.80 18.84
C LEU A 20 2.04 19.11 17.55
N VAL A 21 2.53 19.87 16.59
CA VAL A 21 3.02 19.35 15.30
C VAL A 21 4.19 18.40 15.53
N ILE A 22 5.16 18.78 16.36
CA ILE A 22 6.31 17.91 16.69
C ILE A 22 5.80 16.63 17.39
N GLY A 23 4.89 16.74 18.33
CA GLY A 23 4.30 15.59 19.01
C GLY A 23 3.63 14.62 18.02
N VAL A 24 2.84 15.13 17.09
CA VAL A 24 2.21 14.32 16.03
C VAL A 24 3.28 13.64 15.15
N ILE A 25 4.32 14.37 14.75
CA ILE A 25 5.41 13.80 13.94
C ILE A 25 6.13 12.68 14.70
N VAL A 26 6.46 12.86 15.97
CA VAL A 26 7.11 11.84 16.81
C VAL A 26 6.22 10.61 16.96
N VAL A 27 4.94 10.79 17.20
CA VAL A 27 3.97 9.68 17.26
C VAL A 27 3.93 8.93 15.93
N LEU A 28 3.73 9.61 14.81
CA LEU A 28 3.69 8.99 13.49
C LEU A 28 5.01 8.28 13.16
N TRP A 29 6.14 8.85 13.53
CA TRP A 29 7.46 8.25 13.34
C TRP A 29 7.65 6.99 14.20
N SER A 30 7.17 6.99 15.44
CA SER A 30 7.22 5.84 16.35
C SER A 30 6.35 4.68 15.84
N PHE A 31 5.21 4.98 15.24
CA PHE A 31 4.30 3.99 14.66
C PHE A 31 4.79 3.38 13.34
N ARG A 32 5.86 3.89 12.73
CA ARG A 32 6.36 3.39 11.44
C ARG A 32 6.70 1.90 11.41
N TRP A 33 6.99 1.30 12.56
CA TRP A 33 7.35 -0.11 12.69
C TRP A 33 6.22 -1.01 13.18
N ILE A 34 5.11 -0.43 13.60
CA ILE A 34 3.95 -1.18 14.07
C ILE A 34 3.13 -1.65 12.88
N PRO A 35 2.63 -2.90 12.89
CA PRO A 35 1.66 -3.36 11.90
C PRO A 35 0.41 -2.48 11.96
N LEU A 36 0.16 -1.74 10.88
CA LEU A 36 -1.05 -0.93 10.76
C LEU A 36 -2.15 -1.77 10.10
N VAL A 37 -3.22 -2.01 10.84
CA VAL A 37 -4.42 -2.63 10.27
C VAL A 37 -5.10 -1.59 9.39
N PRO A 38 -5.33 -1.86 8.11
CA PRO A 38 -6.01 -0.92 7.22
C PRO A 38 -7.43 -0.63 7.71
N VAL A 39 -7.86 0.62 7.62
CA VAL A 39 -9.22 1.02 8.05
C VAL A 39 -10.31 0.19 7.37
N PRO A 40 -10.25 -0.12 6.06
CA PRO A 40 -11.24 -1.02 5.43
C PRO A 40 -11.34 -2.39 6.10
N VAL A 41 -10.19 -2.99 6.47
CA VAL A 41 -10.16 -4.29 7.18
C VAL A 41 -10.85 -4.18 8.55
N MET A 42 -10.61 -3.09 9.28
CA MET A 42 -11.28 -2.85 10.56
C MET A 42 -12.80 -2.70 10.38
N VAL A 43 -13.24 -2.02 9.33
CA VAL A 43 -14.67 -1.85 9.01
C VAL A 43 -15.31 -3.21 8.70
N GLU A 44 -14.67 -4.06 7.89
CA GLU A 44 -15.16 -5.41 7.59
C GLU A 44 -15.23 -6.28 8.85
N LEU A 45 -14.21 -6.21 9.73
CA LEU A 45 -14.22 -6.93 11.03
C LEU A 45 -15.39 -6.51 11.90
N VAL A 46 -15.66 -5.20 12.01
CA VAL A 46 -16.80 -4.69 12.80
C VAL A 46 -18.14 -5.15 12.23
N ARG A 47 -18.24 -5.30 10.90
CA ARG A 47 -19.43 -5.83 10.22
C ARG A 47 -19.58 -7.36 10.32
N GLY A 48 -18.59 -8.06 10.84
CA GLY A 48 -18.60 -9.52 10.91
C GLY A 48 -18.33 -10.21 9.57
N GLU A 49 -17.76 -9.51 8.58
CA GLU A 49 -17.54 -10.03 7.22
C GLU A 49 -16.31 -10.96 7.10
N GLY A 50 -15.52 -11.10 8.16
CA GLY A 50 -14.39 -12.04 8.22
C GLY A 50 -13.28 -11.78 7.19
N PRO A 51 -12.71 -10.57 7.13
CA PRO A 51 -11.69 -10.24 6.14
C PRO A 51 -10.48 -11.15 6.25
N LYS A 52 -9.95 -11.59 5.11
CA LYS A 52 -8.68 -12.31 5.03
C LYS A 52 -7.56 -11.28 4.97
N TRP A 53 -6.92 -11.05 6.11
CA TRP A 53 -5.79 -10.13 6.22
C TRP A 53 -4.67 -10.73 7.06
N ARG A 54 -3.45 -10.70 6.53
CA ARG A 54 -2.23 -11.13 7.23
C ARG A 54 -1.15 -10.08 7.00
N TRP A 55 -0.53 -9.64 8.08
CA TRP A 55 0.59 -8.72 8.00
C TRP A 55 1.75 -9.33 7.21
N LEU A 56 2.23 -8.61 6.21
CA LEU A 56 3.40 -8.97 5.42
C LEU A 56 4.63 -8.33 6.09
N ARG A 57 5.56 -9.14 6.59
CA ARG A 57 6.80 -8.61 7.17
C ARG A 57 7.74 -8.12 6.06
N PRO A 58 8.57 -7.07 6.29
CA PRO A 58 9.53 -6.61 5.29
C PRO A 58 10.46 -7.71 4.77
N SER A 59 10.90 -8.62 5.65
CA SER A 59 11.74 -9.77 5.30
C SER A 59 11.04 -10.85 4.46
N GLU A 60 9.72 -10.83 4.37
CA GLU A 60 8.92 -11.79 3.60
C GLU A 60 8.62 -11.29 2.18
N VAL A 61 8.96 -10.04 1.87
CA VAL A 61 8.69 -9.43 0.55
C VAL A 61 9.80 -9.77 -0.43
N PRO A 62 9.53 -10.58 -1.47
CA PRO A 62 10.50 -10.77 -2.54
C PRO A 62 10.81 -9.42 -3.22
N PRO A 63 12.09 -9.11 -3.51
CA PRO A 63 12.45 -7.88 -4.21
C PRO A 63 11.74 -7.75 -5.56
N GLU A 64 11.54 -8.85 -6.25
CA GLU A 64 10.84 -8.93 -7.53
C GLU A 64 9.35 -8.52 -7.39
N LEU A 65 8.69 -8.91 -6.30
CA LEU A 65 7.30 -8.51 -6.02
C LEU A 65 7.22 -7.00 -5.78
N MET A 66 8.12 -6.45 -4.97
CA MET A 66 8.18 -5.02 -4.69
C MET A 66 8.44 -4.23 -5.98
N GLN A 67 9.40 -4.65 -6.79
CA GLN A 67 9.78 -3.99 -8.03
C GLN A 67 8.65 -4.03 -9.07
N ALA A 68 8.04 -5.21 -9.30
CA ALA A 68 6.94 -5.39 -10.22
C ALA A 68 5.72 -4.55 -9.80
N PHE A 69 5.46 -4.48 -8.50
CA PHE A 69 4.36 -3.70 -7.95
C PHE A 69 4.59 -2.19 -8.12
N ARG A 70 5.80 -1.68 -7.84
CA ARG A 70 6.18 -0.28 -8.08
C ARG A 70 6.01 0.09 -9.55
N TRP A 71 6.59 -0.70 -10.42
CA TRP A 71 6.51 -0.47 -11.87
C TRP A 71 5.05 -0.41 -12.34
N ARG A 72 4.23 -1.38 -11.92
CA ARG A 72 2.82 -1.43 -12.34
C ARG A 72 2.00 -0.27 -11.80
N LEU A 73 2.25 0.16 -10.57
CA LEU A 73 1.64 1.36 -10.02
C LEU A 73 1.99 2.60 -10.84
N THR A 74 3.21 2.73 -11.29
CA THR A 74 3.64 3.87 -12.11
C THR A 74 2.97 3.87 -13.48
N GLU A 75 2.78 2.72 -14.12
CA GLU A 75 2.08 2.61 -15.41
C GLU A 75 0.58 2.91 -15.33
N THR A 76 -0.08 2.40 -14.29
CA THR A 76 -1.54 2.56 -14.13
C THR A 76 -1.94 3.95 -13.65
N HIS A 77 -0.98 4.76 -13.22
CA HIS A 77 -1.19 6.05 -12.55
C HIS A 77 -1.62 7.21 -13.40
N GLN A 78 -1.68 7.07 -14.70
CA GLN A 78 -2.07 8.22 -15.52
C GLN A 78 -3.48 8.79 -15.24
N LYS A 79 -4.24 8.27 -14.26
CA LYS A 79 -5.66 8.61 -14.17
C LYS A 79 -6.22 9.19 -12.87
N ARG A 80 -5.69 9.00 -11.64
CA ARG A 80 -6.35 9.55 -10.42
C ARG A 80 -5.46 9.96 -9.24
N LEU A 81 -4.66 9.08 -8.68
CA LEU A 81 -3.86 9.33 -7.48
C LEU A 81 -2.42 8.86 -7.69
N SER A 82 -1.44 9.54 -7.11
CA SER A 82 -0.06 9.06 -7.05
C SER A 82 0.02 7.73 -6.26
N PRO A 83 1.09 6.94 -6.40
CA PRO A 83 1.31 5.75 -5.57
C PRO A 83 1.20 6.04 -4.07
N ALA A 84 1.73 7.18 -3.64
CA ALA A 84 1.65 7.63 -2.26
C ALA A 84 0.21 7.95 -1.84
N GLY A 85 -0.54 8.65 -2.70
CA GLY A 85 -1.96 8.94 -2.49
C GLY A 85 -2.80 7.67 -2.41
N GLN A 86 -2.54 6.66 -3.26
CA GLN A 86 -3.23 5.38 -3.18
C GLN A 86 -2.92 4.61 -1.91
N ALA A 87 -1.67 4.60 -1.47
CA ALA A 87 -1.29 3.99 -0.21
C ALA A 87 -2.02 4.64 0.97
N ALA A 88 -2.04 5.98 1.02
CA ALA A 88 -2.76 6.72 2.04
C ALA A 88 -4.27 6.45 2.00
N ALA A 89 -4.88 6.45 0.81
CA ALA A 89 -6.29 6.13 0.63
C ALA A 89 -6.63 4.74 1.19
N THR A 90 -5.83 3.73 0.83
CA THR A 90 -6.07 2.34 1.26
C THR A 90 -5.84 2.14 2.76
N LEU A 91 -4.85 2.82 3.34
CA LEU A 91 -4.53 2.68 4.76
C LEU A 91 -5.54 3.38 5.68
N LEU A 92 -5.99 4.58 5.30
CA LEU A 92 -6.61 5.51 6.23
C LEU A 92 -8.12 5.73 5.98
N PHE A 93 -8.64 5.30 4.84
CA PHE A 93 -10.04 5.57 4.49
C PHE A 93 -10.84 4.26 4.34
N PRO A 94 -12.07 4.22 4.86
CA PRO A 94 -12.94 3.05 4.71
C PRO A 94 -13.37 2.81 3.26
N ASN A 95 -13.36 3.87 2.44
CA ASN A 95 -13.61 3.80 1.00
C ASN A 95 -12.48 4.52 0.24
N PRO A 96 -11.43 3.80 -0.18
CA PRO A 96 -10.28 4.39 -0.84
C PRO A 96 -10.61 5.14 -2.13
N GLU A 97 -11.66 4.75 -2.85
CA GLU A 97 -12.05 5.41 -4.12
C GLU A 97 -12.60 6.82 -3.93
N LYS A 98 -13.11 7.12 -2.73
CA LYS A 98 -13.71 8.41 -2.36
C LYS A 98 -12.81 9.21 -1.41
N ALA A 99 -11.56 8.85 -1.27
CA ALA A 99 -10.65 9.45 -0.30
C ALA A 99 -10.23 10.87 -0.73
N VAL A 100 -10.91 11.86 -0.22
CA VAL A 100 -10.56 13.29 -0.40
C VAL A 100 -9.31 13.59 0.44
N GLY A 101 -8.31 14.26 -0.15
CA GLY A 101 -7.07 14.60 0.55
C GLY A 101 -6.03 13.47 0.61
N ALA A 102 -6.29 12.32 -0.01
CA ALA A 102 -5.35 11.20 -0.04
C ALA A 102 -3.99 11.55 -0.63
N GLU A 103 -3.92 12.46 -1.62
CA GLU A 103 -2.66 12.95 -2.18
C GLU A 103 -1.82 13.70 -1.16
N ALA A 104 -2.42 14.63 -0.42
CA ALA A 104 -1.71 15.39 0.61
C ALA A 104 -1.21 14.48 1.74
N LEU A 105 -2.04 13.55 2.19
CA LEU A 105 -1.65 12.54 3.18
C LEU A 105 -0.58 11.59 2.65
N GLY A 106 -0.68 11.14 1.41
CA GLY A 106 0.32 10.31 0.75
C GLY A 106 1.67 11.00 0.68
N SER A 107 1.70 12.28 0.32
CA SER A 107 2.92 13.09 0.29
C SER A 107 3.53 13.25 1.69
N LEU A 108 2.70 13.44 2.71
CA LEU A 108 3.15 13.50 4.10
C LEU A 108 3.72 12.17 4.57
N LEU A 109 3.05 11.05 4.29
CA LEU A 109 3.53 9.72 4.63
C LEU A 109 4.84 9.38 3.90
N LEU A 110 4.95 9.78 2.63
CA LEU A 110 6.18 9.63 1.86
C LEU A 110 7.35 10.37 2.50
N LEU A 111 7.12 11.61 2.95
CA LEU A 111 8.12 12.41 3.65
C LEU A 111 8.54 11.79 4.99
N LEU A 112 7.59 11.28 5.77
CA LEU A 112 7.84 10.75 7.12
C LEU A 112 8.42 9.33 7.12
N TRP A 113 7.98 8.47 6.22
CA TRP A 113 8.32 7.04 6.24
C TRP A 113 9.25 6.60 5.12
N GLY A 114 9.39 7.43 4.09
CA GLY A 114 10.14 7.10 2.88
C GLY A 114 9.36 6.18 1.94
N GLU A 115 9.89 6.07 0.72
CA GLU A 115 9.22 5.36 -0.38
C GLU A 115 9.07 3.85 -0.11
N GLU A 116 10.14 3.21 0.33
CA GLU A 116 10.18 1.76 0.54
C GLU A 116 9.13 1.32 1.58
N ARG A 117 9.07 2.04 2.71
CA ARG A 117 8.10 1.75 3.75
C ARG A 117 6.67 1.98 3.29
N LEU A 118 6.43 3.03 2.53
CA LEU A 118 5.10 3.35 2.01
C LEU A 118 4.60 2.27 1.05
N TYR A 119 5.44 1.80 0.13
CA TYR A 119 5.07 0.71 -0.77
C TYR A 119 4.87 -0.62 -0.03
N HIS A 120 5.69 -0.89 0.97
CA HIS A 120 5.52 -2.06 1.82
C HIS A 120 4.16 -2.04 2.53
N LEU A 121 3.79 -0.90 3.13
CA LEU A 121 2.49 -0.73 3.77
C LEU A 121 1.35 -0.90 2.75
N TYR A 122 1.50 -0.35 1.56
CA TYR A 122 0.52 -0.51 0.50
C TYR A 122 0.36 -1.97 0.08
N LEU A 123 1.45 -2.71 -0.16
CA LEU A 123 1.41 -4.15 -0.42
C LEU A 123 0.70 -4.93 0.68
N SER A 124 0.92 -4.51 1.94
CA SER A 124 0.31 -5.16 3.11
C SER A 124 -1.18 -4.84 3.28
N SER A 125 -1.68 -3.78 2.64
CA SER A 125 -3.03 -3.25 2.87
C SER A 125 -3.91 -3.18 1.63
N ALA A 126 -3.35 -3.28 0.42
CA ALA A 126 -4.12 -3.18 -0.82
C ALA A 126 -5.22 -4.26 -0.89
N CYS A 127 -6.35 -3.88 -1.48
CA CYS A 127 -7.42 -4.83 -1.79
C CYS A 127 -7.04 -5.68 -3.00
N TRP A 128 -7.17 -6.99 -2.87
CA TRP A 128 -6.86 -8.00 -3.89
C TRP A 128 -8.11 -8.75 -4.36
N GLY A 129 -9.25 -8.42 -3.82
CA GLY A 129 -10.53 -9.03 -4.14
C GLY A 129 -11.48 -8.94 -2.95
N PRO A 130 -12.71 -9.43 -3.07
CA PRO A 130 -13.68 -9.40 -1.98
C PRO A 130 -13.11 -10.04 -0.71
N HIS A 131 -13.05 -9.25 0.36
CA HIS A 131 -12.55 -9.67 1.68
C HIS A 131 -11.09 -10.17 1.71
N VAL A 132 -10.28 -9.92 0.67
CA VAL A 132 -8.85 -10.29 0.62
C VAL A 132 -7.98 -9.05 0.63
N TRP A 133 -7.27 -8.84 1.72
CA TRP A 133 -6.47 -7.65 1.96
C TRP A 133 -4.99 -7.99 2.18
N GLY A 134 -4.12 -7.31 1.46
CA GLY A 134 -2.68 -7.48 1.51
C GLY A 134 -2.16 -8.64 0.65
N ALA A 135 -0.96 -8.46 0.12
CA ALA A 135 -0.31 -9.42 -0.79
C ALA A 135 -0.08 -10.78 -0.15
N LYS A 136 0.20 -10.84 1.17
CA LYS A 136 0.39 -12.11 1.89
C LYS A 136 -0.89 -12.94 1.92
N SER A 137 -2.02 -12.30 2.21
CA SER A 137 -3.32 -12.99 2.19
C SER A 137 -3.72 -13.38 0.78
N ALA A 138 -3.41 -12.54 -0.21
CA ALA A 138 -3.69 -12.84 -1.62
C ALA A 138 -2.87 -14.02 -2.14
N ALA A 139 -1.57 -14.11 -1.82
CA ALA A 139 -0.72 -15.24 -2.17
C ALA A 139 -1.24 -16.55 -1.56
N ALA A 140 -1.59 -16.53 -0.28
CA ALA A 140 -2.17 -17.70 0.39
C ALA A 140 -3.54 -18.08 -0.17
N TYR A 141 -4.39 -17.10 -0.50
CA TYR A 141 -5.75 -17.35 -0.96
C TYR A 141 -5.84 -17.82 -2.41
N TYR A 142 -5.11 -17.15 -3.33
CA TYR A 142 -5.21 -17.44 -4.76
C TYR A 142 -4.22 -18.48 -5.24
N LEU A 143 -3.03 -18.56 -4.62
CA LEU A 143 -1.91 -19.39 -5.09
C LEU A 143 -1.51 -20.48 -4.10
N GLN A 144 -2.04 -20.44 -2.86
CA GLN A 144 -1.69 -21.35 -1.77
C GLN A 144 -0.18 -21.36 -1.46
N LYS A 145 0.45 -20.20 -1.57
CA LYS A 145 1.88 -19.99 -1.36
C LYS A 145 2.13 -18.88 -0.33
N GLU A 146 3.27 -18.96 0.35
CA GLU A 146 3.79 -17.80 1.11
C GLU A 146 4.52 -16.85 0.15
N PRO A 147 4.62 -15.54 0.50
CA PRO A 147 5.20 -14.53 -0.39
C PRO A 147 6.63 -14.85 -0.87
N GLN A 148 7.47 -15.42 0.01
CA GLN A 148 8.85 -15.78 -0.31
C GLN A 148 8.98 -16.94 -1.34
N ASP A 149 7.92 -17.73 -1.52
CA ASP A 149 7.88 -18.88 -2.42
C ASP A 149 7.29 -18.54 -3.80
N LEU A 150 6.99 -17.25 -4.03
CA LEU A 150 6.41 -16.80 -5.28
C LEU A 150 7.45 -16.79 -6.41
N SER A 151 7.15 -17.51 -7.49
CA SER A 151 7.88 -17.39 -8.74
C SER A 151 7.55 -16.09 -9.49
N PRO A 152 8.34 -15.65 -10.47
CA PRO A 152 7.97 -14.50 -11.32
C PRO A 152 6.60 -14.64 -12.00
N SER A 153 6.22 -15.88 -12.34
CA SER A 153 4.89 -16.19 -12.88
C SER A 153 3.78 -15.99 -11.86
N ASP A 154 4.01 -16.36 -10.59
CA ASP A 154 3.06 -16.16 -9.50
C ASP A 154 2.90 -14.66 -9.17
N ILE A 155 4.01 -13.92 -9.16
CA ILE A 155 4.02 -12.47 -8.97
C ILE A 155 3.19 -11.78 -10.05
N ALA A 156 3.42 -12.13 -11.32
CA ALA A 156 2.65 -11.59 -12.43
C ALA A 156 1.15 -11.90 -12.30
N GLU A 157 0.81 -13.12 -11.90
CA GLU A 157 -0.57 -13.53 -11.66
C GLU A 157 -1.21 -12.74 -10.54
N LEU A 158 -0.54 -12.59 -9.40
CA LEU A 158 -1.05 -11.78 -8.30
C LEU A 158 -1.34 -10.34 -8.72
N ILE A 159 -0.39 -9.68 -9.40
CA ILE A 159 -0.58 -8.29 -9.85
C ILE A 159 -1.79 -8.16 -10.76
N LEU A 160 -1.98 -9.08 -11.70
CA LEU A 160 -3.14 -9.10 -12.59
C LEU A 160 -4.45 -9.40 -11.87
N LEU A 161 -4.44 -10.27 -10.86
CA LEU A 161 -5.63 -10.56 -10.05
C LEU A 161 -6.07 -9.34 -9.23
N ARG A 162 -5.12 -8.49 -8.81
CA ARG A 162 -5.45 -7.23 -8.16
C ARG A 162 -6.16 -6.26 -9.11
N GLU A 163 -5.73 -6.21 -10.37
CA GLU A 163 -6.34 -5.32 -11.39
C GLU A 163 -7.67 -5.85 -11.90
N PHE A 164 -7.77 -7.16 -12.00
CA PHE A 164 -8.91 -7.88 -12.57
C PHE A 164 -9.42 -8.98 -11.63
N PRO A 165 -9.99 -8.61 -10.45
CA PRO A 165 -10.44 -9.60 -9.46
C PRO A 165 -11.46 -10.59 -10.02
N GLN A 166 -12.26 -10.17 -10.99
CA GLN A 166 -13.23 -11.03 -11.67
C GLN A 166 -12.57 -12.22 -12.40
N ALA A 167 -11.30 -12.10 -12.81
CA ALA A 167 -10.59 -13.22 -13.41
C ALA A 167 -10.32 -14.37 -12.42
N ALA A 168 -10.43 -14.10 -11.11
CA ALA A 168 -10.29 -15.12 -10.08
C ALA A 168 -11.54 -16.01 -9.90
N GLN A 169 -12.69 -15.55 -10.38
CA GLN A 169 -14.00 -16.20 -10.12
C GLN A 169 -14.27 -17.42 -11.01
N GLY A 170 -13.52 -17.60 -12.10
CA GLY A 170 -13.68 -18.72 -13.00
C GLY A 170 -12.75 -19.91 -12.69
N ALA A 171 -13.15 -21.13 -13.07
CA ALA A 171 -12.32 -22.32 -12.94
C ALA A 171 -11.03 -22.24 -13.80
N THR A 172 -11.07 -21.48 -14.88
CA THR A 172 -9.94 -21.25 -15.78
C THR A 172 -9.75 -19.76 -16.03
N ARG A 173 -8.49 -19.32 -16.08
CA ARG A 173 -8.16 -17.94 -16.42
C ARG A 173 -8.46 -17.65 -17.89
N PRO A 174 -9.09 -16.49 -18.22
CA PRO A 174 -9.38 -16.13 -19.60
C PRO A 174 -8.10 -16.06 -20.48
N PRO A 175 -8.19 -16.32 -21.81
CA PRO A 175 -7.01 -16.29 -22.69
C PRO A 175 -6.25 -14.94 -22.67
N TRP A 176 -6.96 -13.81 -22.59
CA TRP A 176 -6.37 -12.48 -22.49
C TRP A 176 -5.54 -12.34 -21.19
N PHE A 177 -5.97 -12.93 -20.09
CA PHE A 177 -5.25 -12.91 -18.82
C PHE A 177 -3.91 -13.64 -18.94
N GLN A 178 -3.89 -14.80 -19.58
CA GLN A 178 -2.66 -15.56 -19.82
C GLN A 178 -1.67 -14.77 -20.69
N LYS A 179 -2.16 -14.08 -21.74
CA LYS A 179 -1.35 -13.24 -22.61
C LYS A 179 -0.72 -12.08 -21.82
N GLN A 180 -1.49 -11.38 -20.99
CA GLN A 180 -0.98 -10.31 -20.13
C GLN A 180 -0.01 -10.83 -19.08
N LYS A 181 -0.30 -11.98 -18.46
CA LYS A 181 0.60 -12.64 -17.51
C LYS A 181 1.96 -12.91 -18.14
N GLN A 182 2.01 -13.50 -19.34
CA GLN A 182 3.27 -13.75 -20.04
C GLN A 182 4.05 -12.47 -20.36
N ALA A 183 3.36 -11.40 -20.76
CA ALA A 183 4.00 -10.11 -21.01
C ALA A 183 4.64 -9.56 -19.72
N LEU A 184 3.90 -9.60 -18.60
CA LEU A 184 4.37 -9.12 -17.30
C LEU A 184 5.54 -9.97 -16.76
N VAL A 185 5.51 -11.30 -16.95
CA VAL A 185 6.63 -12.18 -16.58
C VAL A 185 7.92 -11.78 -17.30
N ARG A 186 7.85 -11.49 -18.61
CA ARG A 186 9.02 -11.01 -19.38
C ARG A 186 9.56 -9.70 -18.82
N GLN A 187 8.68 -8.77 -18.47
CA GLN A 187 9.09 -7.48 -17.89
C GLN A 187 9.74 -7.65 -16.51
N ILE A 188 9.19 -8.50 -15.63
CA ILE A 188 9.79 -8.84 -14.34
C ILE A 188 11.17 -9.46 -14.53
N ALA A 189 11.33 -10.38 -15.49
CA ALA A 189 12.60 -11.02 -15.77
C ALA A 189 13.67 -10.04 -16.30
N HIS A 190 13.27 -9.07 -17.13
CA HIS A 190 14.17 -8.03 -17.62
C HIS A 190 14.53 -6.96 -16.57
N ALA A 191 13.63 -6.71 -15.64
CA ALA A 191 13.83 -5.72 -14.57
C ALA A 191 14.62 -6.31 -13.38
N ALA A 192 14.72 -7.62 -13.26
CA ALA A 192 15.56 -8.26 -12.24
C ALA A 192 17.03 -7.85 -12.50
N PRO A 193 17.70 -7.17 -11.54
CA PRO A 193 19.12 -6.86 -11.71
C PRO A 193 19.87 -8.17 -11.93
N ASN A 194 20.76 -8.15 -12.94
CA ASN A 194 21.62 -9.28 -13.27
C ASN A 194 22.22 -9.85 -11.97
N ARG A 195 21.67 -10.94 -11.49
CA ARG A 195 22.30 -11.75 -10.45
C ARG A 195 23.44 -12.46 -11.13
N HIS A 196 24.57 -11.76 -11.25
CA HIS A 196 25.83 -12.47 -11.48
C HIS A 196 26.13 -13.26 -10.20
N PRO A 197 26.40 -14.54 -10.32
CA PRO A 197 26.75 -15.41 -9.20
C PRO A 197 28.04 -14.95 -8.53
#